data_07d26006a9af95adb7c44c90e2c6693e
#
_entry.id   07d26006a9af95adb7c44c90e2c6693e
#
_cell.length_a   1.000
_cell.length_b   1.000
_cell.length_c   1.000
_cell.angle_alpha   90.00
_cell.angle_beta   90.00
_cell.angle_gamma   90.00
#
_symmetry.space_group_name_H-M   'P 1'
#
loop_
_entity.id
_entity.type
_entity.pdbx_description
1 polymer ?
#
loop_
_entity_poly.entity_id
_entity_poly.type
_entity_poly.pdbx_seq_one_letter_code
_entity_poly.pdbx_strand_id
1 'polypeptide(L)'
;MTQYNALKAEYPEALLLFRVGDFYETFGEDAVSTAKALDIVLTKRSNGAAADMPLAGFPHHALDAYMPRLVKAGFKVAICEQLEDPKSVKGIVKRGVTEVVTPGIAHHETLLSARSNNFLAALHADGPLIGLALVDVSTGEFFAAEGPLGEIDPWMQSFKPSEVVFNRRAGRDDLRALMGSAVPSGLEDWVFAREFASRTLSDHFGTASLKGFGLDDAPLAVVAAGALLHYLRQAQYAKWDHIERIQRLRPATHLWMDRFTVRNLELFGSAHPGGVGLIDVLDATANPMGARLLRRWLAMPLLDPQALGRRHDAVAWALAHPEPAGRAAAVLGELPDLERTATRLATGRTGPRDLRALAHAVARINELASELNGASPLEHLLEALDPLEAWCADIDATLASDPPVLLAKGGAIAAGVDPELDRYRLLKRDARSVLEGILQAESERSGIPSL
;
A
#
# COMPACT_ATOMS: atom_id res chain seq x y z
N MET A 1 -8.31 -23.03 -21.58
CA MET A 1 -8.16 -21.82 -22.47
C MET A 1 -9.40 -20.91 -22.46
N THR A 2 -10.63 -21.44 -22.52
CA THR A 2 -11.85 -20.59 -22.56
C THR A 2 -11.91 -19.57 -21.39
N GLN A 3 -11.67 -20.00 -20.14
CA GLN A 3 -11.63 -19.07 -19.00
C GLN A 3 -10.51 -18.03 -19.11
N TYR A 4 -9.30 -18.44 -19.54
CA TYR A 4 -8.19 -17.54 -19.76
C TYR A 4 -8.53 -16.44 -20.77
N ASN A 5 -9.04 -16.84 -21.94
CA ASN A 5 -9.39 -15.89 -22.99
C ASN A 5 -10.50 -14.91 -22.57
N ALA A 6 -11.48 -15.38 -21.81
CA ALA A 6 -12.54 -14.51 -21.27
C ALA A 6 -11.97 -13.46 -20.30
N LEU A 7 -11.13 -13.88 -19.36
CA LEU A 7 -10.48 -12.97 -18.41
C LEU A 7 -9.47 -12.04 -19.10
N LYS A 8 -8.72 -12.53 -20.09
CA LYS A 8 -7.81 -11.68 -20.87
C LYS A 8 -8.53 -10.60 -21.66
N ALA A 9 -9.72 -10.90 -22.18
CA ALA A 9 -10.56 -9.91 -22.87
C ALA A 9 -11.09 -8.82 -21.88
N GLU A 10 -11.31 -9.16 -20.61
CA GLU A 10 -11.71 -8.22 -19.57
C GLU A 10 -10.52 -7.35 -19.09
N TYR A 11 -9.29 -7.91 -19.10
CA TYR A 11 -8.05 -7.21 -18.68
C TYR A 11 -7.02 -7.18 -19.83
N PRO A 12 -7.30 -6.53 -20.94
CA PRO A 12 -6.46 -6.61 -22.15
C PRO A 12 -5.07 -5.99 -21.95
N GLU A 13 -4.95 -4.95 -21.12
CA GLU A 13 -3.70 -4.23 -20.87
C GLU A 13 -2.85 -4.88 -19.75
N ALA A 14 -3.40 -5.84 -19.01
CA ALA A 14 -2.70 -6.50 -17.92
C ALA A 14 -2.10 -7.83 -18.35
N LEU A 15 -0.91 -8.14 -17.84
CA LEU A 15 -0.30 -9.44 -17.93
C LEU A 15 -1.05 -10.37 -16.97
N LEU A 16 -1.69 -11.42 -17.50
CA LEU A 16 -2.56 -12.30 -16.71
C LEU A 16 -1.77 -13.48 -16.15
N LEU A 17 -1.51 -13.47 -14.84
CA LEU A 17 -0.97 -14.60 -14.08
C LEU A 17 -2.10 -15.57 -13.75
N PHE A 18 -2.24 -16.63 -14.54
CA PHE A 18 -3.37 -17.56 -14.44
C PHE A 18 -3.00 -18.80 -13.64
N ARG A 19 -3.67 -19.03 -12.50
CA ARG A 19 -3.39 -20.16 -11.61
C ARG A 19 -3.79 -21.49 -12.23
N VAL A 20 -2.80 -22.36 -12.43
CA VAL A 20 -2.98 -23.73 -12.93
C VAL A 20 -2.27 -24.69 -11.97
N GLY A 21 -3.04 -25.36 -11.11
CA GLY A 21 -2.46 -26.20 -10.05
C GLY A 21 -1.51 -25.41 -9.15
N ASP A 22 -0.24 -25.81 -9.09
CA ASP A 22 0.79 -25.19 -8.26
C ASP A 22 1.59 -24.09 -8.99
N PHE A 23 1.17 -23.69 -10.21
CA PHE A 23 1.85 -22.68 -10.99
C PHE A 23 0.94 -21.49 -11.32
N TYR A 24 1.57 -20.31 -11.49
CA TYR A 24 1.02 -19.24 -12.30
C TYR A 24 1.56 -19.38 -13.70
N GLU A 25 0.67 -19.49 -14.66
CA GLU A 25 0.99 -19.61 -16.08
C GLU A 25 0.53 -18.38 -16.86
N THR A 26 1.32 -17.97 -17.83
CA THR A 26 0.99 -16.93 -18.81
C THR A 26 1.01 -17.52 -20.21
N PHE A 27 0.18 -17.02 -21.11
CA PHE A 27 0.01 -17.58 -22.45
C PHE A 27 0.17 -16.53 -23.54
N GLY A 28 0.54 -16.94 -24.75
CA GLY A 28 0.66 -16.07 -25.91
C GLY A 28 1.70 -14.98 -25.73
N GLU A 29 1.33 -13.72 -26.01
CA GLU A 29 2.21 -12.55 -25.88
C GLU A 29 2.57 -12.25 -24.42
N ASP A 30 1.66 -12.52 -23.48
CA ASP A 30 1.94 -12.40 -22.05
C ASP A 30 3.07 -13.35 -21.63
N ALA A 31 3.13 -14.57 -22.20
CA ALA A 31 4.20 -15.53 -21.90
C ALA A 31 5.56 -15.04 -22.41
N VAL A 32 5.61 -14.46 -23.61
CA VAL A 32 6.84 -13.90 -24.18
C VAL A 32 7.35 -12.75 -23.32
N SER A 33 6.45 -11.84 -22.92
CA SER A 33 6.75 -10.69 -22.07
C SER A 33 7.22 -11.13 -20.68
N THR A 34 6.53 -12.11 -20.07
CA THR A 34 6.87 -12.69 -18.78
C THR A 34 8.25 -13.36 -18.80
N ALA A 35 8.49 -14.22 -19.79
CA ALA A 35 9.76 -14.92 -19.92
C ALA A 35 10.93 -13.94 -20.03
N LYS A 36 10.78 -12.88 -20.83
CA LYS A 36 11.79 -11.85 -21.00
C LYS A 36 12.03 -11.03 -19.72
N ALA A 37 10.96 -10.60 -19.04
CA ALA A 37 11.07 -9.76 -17.85
C ALA A 37 11.62 -10.51 -16.63
N LEU A 38 11.29 -11.80 -16.52
CA LEU A 38 11.69 -12.63 -15.37
C LEU A 38 12.95 -13.45 -15.62
N ASP A 39 13.43 -13.50 -16.87
CA ASP A 39 14.54 -14.37 -17.30
C ASP A 39 14.25 -15.85 -16.97
N ILE A 40 13.05 -16.32 -17.37
CA ILE A 40 12.60 -17.69 -17.21
C ILE A 40 12.37 -18.35 -18.59
N VAL A 41 12.30 -19.66 -18.59
CA VAL A 41 12.17 -20.44 -19.83
C VAL A 41 10.81 -20.19 -20.48
N LEU A 42 10.83 -19.80 -21.76
CA LEU A 42 9.66 -19.78 -22.62
C LEU A 42 9.45 -21.17 -23.22
N THR A 43 8.33 -21.80 -22.89
CA THR A 43 7.93 -23.12 -23.40
C THR A 43 6.75 -23.00 -24.36
N LYS A 44 6.23 -24.11 -24.79
CA LYS A 44 5.04 -24.19 -25.65
C LYS A 44 4.04 -25.18 -25.07
N ARG A 45 2.77 -24.81 -25.10
CA ARG A 45 1.68 -25.73 -24.78
C ARG A 45 1.08 -26.25 -26.07
N SER A 46 1.17 -27.56 -26.27
CA SER A 46 0.51 -28.26 -27.40
C SER A 46 -0.98 -28.42 -27.08
N ASN A 47 -1.84 -27.87 -27.92
CA ASN A 47 -3.30 -27.97 -27.81
C ASN A 47 -3.90 -28.94 -28.85
N GLY A 48 -3.26 -30.07 -29.09
CA GLY A 48 -3.69 -31.03 -30.13
C GLY A 48 -3.55 -30.48 -31.56
N ALA A 49 -4.65 -30.38 -32.31
CA ALA A 49 -4.63 -29.89 -33.70
C ALA A 49 -4.52 -28.37 -33.83
N ALA A 50 -4.52 -27.61 -32.71
CA ALA A 50 -4.31 -26.16 -32.71
C ALA A 50 -2.82 -25.82 -32.62
N ALA A 51 -2.42 -24.65 -33.19
CA ALA A 51 -1.03 -24.19 -33.15
C ALA A 51 -0.46 -24.14 -31.71
N ASP A 52 0.82 -24.48 -31.59
CA ASP A 52 1.57 -24.36 -30.33
C ASP A 52 1.48 -22.95 -29.79
N MET A 53 0.99 -22.80 -28.56
CA MET A 53 0.87 -21.51 -27.88
C MET A 53 2.06 -21.29 -26.95
N PRO A 54 2.75 -20.13 -27.00
CA PRO A 54 3.78 -19.78 -26.03
C PRO A 54 3.26 -19.88 -24.60
N LEU A 55 4.06 -20.43 -23.69
CA LEU A 55 3.77 -20.62 -22.28
C LEU A 55 4.99 -20.25 -21.47
N ALA A 56 4.81 -19.44 -20.44
CA ALA A 56 5.79 -19.22 -19.38
C ALA A 56 5.09 -19.27 -18.02
N GLY A 57 5.78 -19.75 -17.01
CA GLY A 57 5.18 -19.83 -15.67
C GLY A 57 6.21 -20.09 -14.60
N PHE A 58 5.76 -19.88 -13.35
CA PHE A 58 6.54 -20.10 -12.14
C PHE A 58 5.68 -20.66 -11.02
N PRO A 59 6.27 -21.33 -10.01
CA PRO A 59 5.52 -21.88 -8.88
C PRO A 59 4.77 -20.77 -8.12
N HIS A 60 3.52 -21.04 -7.72
CA HIS A 60 2.66 -20.02 -7.10
C HIS A 60 3.24 -19.44 -5.81
N HIS A 61 3.96 -20.25 -5.02
CA HIS A 61 4.61 -19.78 -3.79
C HIS A 61 5.76 -18.78 -4.04
N ALA A 62 6.20 -18.65 -5.29
CA ALA A 62 7.22 -17.69 -5.70
C ALA A 62 6.64 -16.37 -6.22
N LEU A 63 5.31 -16.12 -6.08
CA LEU A 63 4.65 -14.90 -6.53
C LEU A 63 5.33 -13.65 -5.99
N ASP A 64 5.62 -13.62 -4.67
CA ASP A 64 6.25 -12.47 -4.00
C ASP A 64 7.67 -12.14 -4.51
N ALA A 65 8.34 -13.10 -5.13
CA ALA A 65 9.65 -12.88 -5.73
C ALA A 65 9.58 -12.42 -7.19
N TYR A 66 8.61 -12.92 -7.96
CA TYR A 66 8.51 -12.66 -9.39
C TYR A 66 7.61 -11.48 -9.75
N MET A 67 6.48 -11.30 -9.07
CA MET A 67 5.54 -10.21 -9.34
C MET A 67 6.21 -8.83 -9.23
N PRO A 68 7.08 -8.53 -8.23
CA PRO A 68 7.80 -7.27 -8.17
C PRO A 68 8.67 -6.97 -9.39
N ARG A 69 9.24 -7.98 -10.01
CA ARG A 69 10.07 -7.81 -11.21
C ARG A 69 9.22 -7.41 -12.42
N LEU A 70 8.02 -8.00 -12.57
CA LEU A 70 7.07 -7.64 -13.61
C LEU A 70 6.59 -6.20 -13.47
N VAL A 71 6.17 -5.82 -12.26
CA VAL A 71 5.65 -4.47 -11.97
C VAL A 71 6.76 -3.41 -12.15
N LYS A 72 7.98 -3.66 -11.69
CA LYS A 72 9.14 -2.78 -11.92
C LYS A 72 9.52 -2.67 -13.39
N ALA A 73 9.23 -3.69 -14.20
CA ALA A 73 9.38 -3.62 -15.65
C ALA A 73 8.25 -2.83 -16.34
N GLY A 74 7.31 -2.26 -15.58
CA GLY A 74 6.22 -1.41 -16.07
C GLY A 74 4.95 -2.18 -16.47
N PHE A 75 4.85 -3.48 -16.19
CA PHE A 75 3.65 -4.25 -16.49
C PHE A 75 2.58 -4.05 -15.42
N LYS A 76 1.32 -3.96 -15.84
CA LYS A 76 0.15 -4.22 -15.01
C LYS A 76 -0.02 -5.73 -14.91
N VAL A 77 -0.21 -6.26 -13.73
CA VAL A 77 -0.29 -7.70 -13.47
C VAL A 77 -1.64 -8.06 -12.88
N ALA A 78 -2.44 -8.83 -13.58
CA ALA A 78 -3.71 -9.37 -13.08
C ALA A 78 -3.47 -10.78 -12.51
N ILE A 79 -3.72 -10.95 -11.21
CA ILE A 79 -3.57 -12.22 -10.49
C ILE A 79 -4.90 -12.96 -10.56
N CYS A 80 -4.91 -14.12 -11.20
CA CYS A 80 -6.08 -14.95 -11.37
C CYS A 80 -5.98 -16.20 -10.51
N GLU A 81 -6.85 -16.31 -9.51
CA GLU A 81 -6.89 -17.41 -8.54
C GLU A 81 -8.02 -18.39 -8.82
N GLN A 82 -7.89 -19.57 -8.22
CA GLN A 82 -8.96 -20.56 -8.13
C GLN A 82 -9.97 -20.08 -7.07
N LEU A 83 -11.22 -19.86 -7.47
CA LEU A 83 -12.29 -19.39 -6.57
C LEU A 83 -12.98 -20.51 -5.82
N GLU A 84 -12.66 -21.77 -6.14
CA GLU A 84 -13.25 -22.98 -5.59
C GLU A 84 -12.15 -23.96 -5.17
N ASP A 85 -12.39 -24.76 -4.12
CA ASP A 85 -11.45 -25.80 -3.72
C ASP A 85 -11.44 -26.93 -4.78
N PRO A 86 -10.28 -27.21 -5.42
CA PRO A 86 -10.17 -28.27 -6.41
C PRO A 86 -10.62 -29.65 -5.93
N LYS A 87 -10.60 -29.90 -4.62
CA LYS A 87 -11.02 -31.18 -4.02
C LYS A 87 -12.53 -31.29 -3.88
N SER A 88 -13.27 -30.18 -3.90
CA SER A 88 -14.73 -30.13 -3.70
C SER A 88 -15.52 -30.12 -5.01
N VAL A 89 -14.87 -29.87 -6.17
CA VAL A 89 -15.55 -29.65 -7.46
C VAL A 89 -15.29 -30.81 -8.42
N LYS A 90 -16.37 -31.39 -8.97
CA LYS A 90 -16.28 -32.33 -10.08
C LYS A 90 -16.26 -31.53 -11.41
N GLY A 91 -15.07 -31.24 -11.94
CA GLY A 91 -14.93 -30.53 -13.22
C GLY A 91 -13.81 -29.50 -13.23
N ILE A 92 -13.96 -28.50 -14.11
CA ILE A 92 -12.97 -27.41 -14.22
C ILE A 92 -13.26 -26.37 -13.15
N VAL A 93 -12.32 -26.19 -12.23
CA VAL A 93 -12.37 -25.18 -11.15
C VAL A 93 -12.57 -23.77 -11.75
N LYS A 94 -13.51 -23.02 -11.20
CA LYS A 94 -13.74 -21.62 -11.59
C LYS A 94 -12.57 -20.75 -11.14
N ARG A 95 -12.14 -19.88 -12.03
CA ARG A 95 -11.08 -18.90 -11.78
C ARG A 95 -11.57 -17.50 -12.03
N GLY A 96 -10.99 -16.55 -11.31
CA GLY A 96 -11.28 -15.12 -11.45
C GLY A 96 -10.08 -14.29 -11.06
N VAL A 97 -10.02 -13.07 -11.59
CA VAL A 97 -9.03 -12.09 -11.17
C VAL A 97 -9.39 -11.63 -9.75
N THR A 98 -8.48 -11.84 -8.82
CA THR A 98 -8.64 -11.44 -7.42
C THR A 98 -7.96 -10.11 -7.14
N GLU A 99 -6.99 -9.73 -7.98
CA GLU A 99 -6.19 -8.54 -7.77
C GLU A 99 -5.54 -8.08 -9.07
N VAL A 100 -5.45 -6.76 -9.28
CA VAL A 100 -4.65 -6.13 -10.33
C VAL A 100 -3.59 -5.25 -9.69
N VAL A 101 -2.33 -5.64 -9.81
CA VAL A 101 -1.18 -4.89 -9.30
C VAL A 101 -0.58 -4.06 -10.42
N THR A 102 -0.42 -2.76 -10.16
CA THR A 102 0.19 -1.82 -11.11
C THR A 102 1.31 -1.06 -10.42
N PRO A 103 2.19 -0.36 -11.16
CA PRO A 103 3.25 0.44 -10.53
C PRO A 103 2.75 1.45 -9.50
N GLY A 104 1.58 2.08 -9.74
CA GLY A 104 0.97 3.05 -8.83
C GLY A 104 0.12 2.42 -7.72
N ILE A 105 -0.35 1.18 -7.90
CA ILE A 105 -1.16 0.44 -6.93
C ILE A 105 -0.32 -0.70 -6.30
N ALA A 106 0.92 -0.41 -5.98
CA ALA A 106 1.78 -1.36 -5.30
C ALA A 106 1.62 -1.22 -3.79
N HIS A 107 1.28 -2.31 -3.10
CA HIS A 107 1.16 -2.37 -1.63
C HIS A 107 2.00 -3.49 -1.03
N HIS A 108 2.56 -4.37 -1.87
CA HIS A 108 3.53 -5.38 -1.42
C HIS A 108 4.83 -4.70 -1.01
N GLU A 109 5.33 -4.96 0.19
CA GLU A 109 6.57 -4.36 0.72
C GLU A 109 7.78 -4.56 -0.21
N THR A 110 7.81 -5.67 -0.92
CA THR A 110 8.87 -5.99 -1.90
C THR A 110 8.87 -5.08 -3.13
N LEU A 111 7.74 -4.40 -3.41
CA LEU A 111 7.60 -3.43 -4.48
C LEU A 111 7.96 -2.01 -4.05
N LEU A 112 7.76 -1.70 -2.79
CA LEU A 112 7.88 -0.37 -2.24
C LEU A 112 9.28 -0.09 -1.72
N SER A 113 9.79 1.10 -1.98
CA SER A 113 10.92 1.64 -1.22
C SER A 113 10.42 2.05 0.17
N ALA A 114 11.06 1.58 1.23
CA ALA A 114 10.65 1.93 2.59
C ALA A 114 10.72 3.46 2.83
N ARG A 115 11.76 4.11 2.32
CA ARG A 115 12.09 5.52 2.58
C ARG A 115 11.48 6.51 1.57
N SER A 116 10.63 6.06 0.64
CA SER A 116 9.93 6.92 -0.32
C SER A 116 8.48 6.51 -0.49
N ASN A 117 7.63 7.48 -0.79
CA ASN A 117 6.23 7.25 -1.18
C ASN A 117 6.15 6.61 -2.58
N ASN A 118 5.02 5.99 -2.86
CA ASN A 118 4.68 5.45 -4.17
C ASN A 118 3.36 6.05 -4.66
N PHE A 119 3.45 7.18 -5.34
CA PHE A 119 2.25 7.88 -5.79
C PHE A 119 1.70 7.34 -7.11
N LEU A 120 0.38 7.18 -7.13
CA LEU A 120 -0.46 7.12 -8.31
C LEU A 120 -1.03 8.52 -8.55
N ALA A 121 -0.95 9.02 -9.78
CA ALA A 121 -1.53 10.32 -10.14
C ALA A 121 -2.71 10.17 -11.10
N ALA A 122 -3.59 11.18 -11.14
CA ALA A 122 -4.53 11.40 -12.23
C ALA A 122 -4.43 12.82 -12.74
N LEU A 123 -4.51 12.99 -14.06
CA LEU A 123 -4.48 14.28 -14.74
C LEU A 123 -5.74 14.46 -15.58
N HIS A 124 -6.39 15.60 -15.42
CA HIS A 124 -7.48 16.03 -16.27
C HIS A 124 -7.30 17.49 -16.66
N ALA A 125 -7.52 17.83 -17.93
CA ALA A 125 -7.32 19.20 -18.41
C ALA A 125 -8.55 19.71 -19.17
N ASP A 126 -8.88 20.97 -18.88
CA ASP A 126 -9.89 21.73 -19.62
C ASP A 126 -9.34 23.15 -19.88
N GLY A 127 -9.26 23.50 -21.16
CA GLY A 127 -8.60 24.76 -21.58
C GLY A 127 -7.16 24.85 -21.04
N PRO A 128 -6.78 25.98 -20.41
CA PRO A 128 -5.43 26.20 -19.87
C PRO A 128 -5.19 25.57 -18.49
N LEU A 129 -6.26 25.09 -17.84
CA LEU A 129 -6.17 24.56 -16.49
C LEU A 129 -6.06 23.03 -16.49
N ILE A 130 -5.34 22.54 -15.51
CA ILE A 130 -5.12 21.12 -15.27
C ILE A 130 -5.50 20.78 -13.83
N GLY A 131 -6.35 19.79 -13.65
CA GLY A 131 -6.61 19.12 -12.39
C GLY A 131 -5.63 17.98 -12.20
N LEU A 132 -5.04 17.92 -11.03
CA LEU A 132 -4.14 16.86 -10.56
C LEU A 132 -4.73 16.21 -9.32
N ALA A 133 -4.65 14.90 -9.25
CA ALA A 133 -4.84 14.15 -8.02
C ALA A 133 -3.67 13.19 -7.83
N LEU A 134 -3.27 12.96 -6.58
CA LEU A 134 -2.15 12.11 -6.20
C LEU A 134 -2.56 11.27 -4.99
N VAL A 135 -2.35 9.96 -5.01
CA VAL A 135 -2.59 9.08 -3.87
C VAL A 135 -1.42 8.12 -3.67
N ASP A 136 -1.00 7.96 -2.43
CA ASP A 136 -0.16 6.82 -2.02
C ASP A 136 -1.04 5.81 -1.28
N VAL A 137 -1.37 4.73 -1.96
CA VAL A 137 -2.26 3.69 -1.41
C VAL A 137 -1.64 2.95 -0.21
N SER A 138 -0.33 3.01 -0.06
CA SER A 138 0.37 2.34 1.04
C SER A 138 0.37 3.13 2.34
N THR A 139 0.11 4.45 2.28
CA THR A 139 0.07 5.35 3.44
C THR A 139 -1.29 6.03 3.63
N GLY A 140 -2.19 5.95 2.64
CA GLY A 140 -3.49 6.61 2.65
C GLY A 140 -3.44 8.11 2.35
N GLU A 141 -2.28 8.65 1.96
CA GLU A 141 -2.14 10.06 1.60
C GLU A 141 -2.83 10.36 0.27
N PHE A 142 -3.70 11.37 0.25
CA PHE A 142 -4.43 11.77 -0.93
C PHE A 142 -4.40 13.29 -1.09
N PHE A 143 -3.90 13.76 -2.23
CA PHE A 143 -3.75 15.18 -2.55
C PHE A 143 -4.49 15.54 -3.84
N ALA A 144 -4.92 16.80 -3.93
CA ALA A 144 -5.50 17.33 -5.17
C ALA A 144 -5.03 18.78 -5.39
N ALA A 145 -4.84 19.14 -6.66
CA ALA A 145 -4.48 20.49 -7.09
C ALA A 145 -5.21 20.86 -8.37
N GLU A 146 -5.37 22.16 -8.61
CA GLU A 146 -5.87 22.70 -9.87
C GLU A 146 -5.11 23.98 -10.17
N GLY A 147 -4.65 24.13 -11.41
CA GLY A 147 -3.92 25.30 -11.85
C GLY A 147 -3.42 25.18 -13.28
N PRO A 148 -2.76 26.21 -13.81
CA PRO A 148 -2.08 26.14 -15.10
C PRO A 148 -0.89 25.17 -15.06
N LEU A 149 -0.40 24.78 -16.25
CA LEU A 149 0.73 23.85 -16.40
C LEU A 149 1.92 24.20 -15.49
N GLY A 150 2.27 25.50 -15.40
CA GLY A 150 3.39 25.97 -14.58
C GLY A 150 3.24 25.73 -13.08
N GLU A 151 2.01 25.56 -12.58
CA GLU A 151 1.74 25.23 -11.17
C GLU A 151 1.65 23.72 -10.94
N ILE A 152 1.23 22.95 -11.93
CA ILE A 152 1.06 21.49 -11.83
C ILE A 152 2.39 20.72 -12.03
N ASP A 153 3.26 21.20 -12.95
CA ASP A 153 4.56 20.54 -13.23
C ASP A 153 5.43 20.38 -11.96
N PRO A 154 5.59 21.40 -11.09
CA PRO A 154 6.34 21.24 -9.84
C PRO A 154 5.81 20.14 -8.92
N TRP A 155 4.49 20.00 -8.81
CA TRP A 155 3.90 18.90 -8.02
C TRP A 155 4.24 17.53 -8.62
N MET A 156 4.13 17.39 -9.94
CA MET A 156 4.50 16.15 -10.63
C MET A 156 5.98 15.81 -10.43
N GLN A 157 6.87 16.80 -10.46
CA GLN A 157 8.30 16.61 -10.21
C GLN A 157 8.63 16.27 -8.75
N SER A 158 7.89 16.85 -7.80
CA SER A 158 8.10 16.64 -6.37
C SER A 158 7.59 15.26 -5.90
N PHE A 159 6.42 14.89 -6.35
CA PHE A 159 5.79 13.62 -5.96
C PHE A 159 6.26 12.42 -6.79
N LYS A 160 6.74 12.65 -8.02
CA LYS A 160 7.28 11.63 -8.95
C LYS A 160 6.39 10.37 -9.00
N PRO A 161 5.13 10.48 -9.46
CA PRO A 161 4.24 9.33 -9.47
C PRO A 161 4.80 8.20 -10.33
N SER A 162 4.58 6.97 -9.90
CA SER A 162 4.98 5.75 -10.63
C SER A 162 4.04 5.46 -11.80
N GLU A 163 2.81 5.94 -11.71
CA GLU A 163 1.76 5.73 -12.70
C GLU A 163 0.85 6.95 -12.77
N VAL A 164 0.35 7.26 -13.98
CA VAL A 164 -0.54 8.39 -14.24
C VAL A 164 -1.77 7.96 -15.00
N VAL A 165 -2.92 8.17 -14.39
CA VAL A 165 -4.25 7.98 -14.98
C VAL A 165 -4.64 9.23 -15.77
N PHE A 166 -5.18 9.05 -16.95
CA PHE A 166 -5.58 10.15 -17.83
C PHE A 166 -6.73 9.74 -18.75
N ASN A 167 -7.43 10.73 -19.31
CA ASN A 167 -8.45 10.48 -20.32
C ASN A 167 -7.80 10.07 -21.64
N ARG A 168 -8.07 8.83 -22.10
CA ARG A 168 -7.50 8.23 -23.32
C ARG A 168 -7.75 9.08 -24.56
N ARG A 169 -8.86 9.83 -24.60
CA ARG A 169 -9.25 10.70 -25.73
C ARG A 169 -8.67 12.11 -25.65
N ALA A 170 -8.08 12.51 -24.53
CA ALA A 170 -7.63 13.89 -24.32
C ALA A 170 -6.54 14.37 -25.29
N GLY A 171 -5.72 13.45 -25.86
CA GLY A 171 -4.80 13.73 -26.99
C GLY A 171 -3.82 14.90 -26.80
N ARG A 172 -3.53 15.35 -25.56
CA ARG A 172 -2.73 16.55 -25.25
C ARG A 172 -1.28 16.19 -24.99
N ASP A 173 -0.38 16.76 -25.77
CA ASP A 173 1.06 16.51 -25.64
C ASP A 173 1.67 17.10 -24.37
N ASP A 174 1.13 18.20 -23.86
CA ASP A 174 1.54 18.81 -22.59
C ASP A 174 1.28 17.88 -21.39
N LEU A 175 0.13 17.15 -21.36
CA LEU A 175 -0.12 16.13 -20.33
C LEU A 175 0.87 14.99 -20.42
N ARG A 176 1.22 14.55 -21.63
CA ARG A 176 2.24 13.51 -21.82
C ARG A 176 3.61 13.96 -21.30
N ALA A 177 3.98 15.21 -21.52
CA ALA A 177 5.22 15.76 -21.01
C ALA A 177 5.26 15.80 -19.45
N LEU A 178 4.10 16.04 -18.81
CA LEU A 178 3.97 15.99 -17.35
C LEU A 178 4.16 14.58 -16.76
N MET A 179 3.80 13.54 -17.51
CA MET A 179 3.88 12.14 -17.03
C MET A 179 5.33 11.68 -16.83
N GLY A 180 6.29 12.26 -17.57
CA GLY A 180 7.71 11.90 -17.46
C GLY A 180 7.96 10.41 -17.68
N SER A 181 8.51 9.72 -16.68
CA SER A 181 8.78 8.26 -16.69
C SER A 181 7.66 7.42 -16.08
N ALA A 182 6.57 8.03 -15.62
CA ALA A 182 5.44 7.32 -15.03
C ALA A 182 4.73 6.46 -16.09
N VAL A 183 4.22 5.30 -15.67
CA VAL A 183 3.46 4.41 -16.55
C VAL A 183 2.09 5.04 -16.86
N PRO A 184 1.73 5.26 -18.14
CA PRO A 184 0.47 5.87 -18.49
C PRO A 184 -0.69 4.86 -18.43
N SER A 185 -1.83 5.26 -17.84
CA SER A 185 -3.04 4.45 -17.71
C SER A 185 -4.26 5.23 -18.21
N GLY A 186 -4.65 4.93 -19.46
CA GLY A 186 -5.77 5.62 -20.10
C GLY A 186 -7.13 5.05 -19.68
N LEU A 187 -8.04 5.90 -19.22
CA LEU A 187 -9.45 5.59 -18.94
C LEU A 187 -10.39 6.17 -19.97
N GLU A 188 -11.62 5.67 -19.96
CA GLU A 188 -12.69 6.14 -20.84
C GLU A 188 -13.18 7.54 -20.42
N ASP A 189 -13.66 8.30 -21.39
CA ASP A 189 -14.06 9.69 -21.27
C ASP A 189 -15.11 9.97 -20.15
N TRP A 190 -16.08 9.07 -20.00
CA TRP A 190 -17.17 9.20 -19.02
C TRP A 190 -16.67 9.19 -17.56
N VAL A 191 -15.50 8.60 -17.29
CA VAL A 191 -14.89 8.59 -15.95
C VAL A 191 -14.49 10.01 -15.53
N PHE A 192 -14.17 10.87 -16.50
CA PHE A 192 -13.80 12.27 -16.27
C PHE A 192 -15.00 13.23 -16.34
N ALA A 193 -16.23 12.71 -16.31
CA ALA A 193 -17.41 13.54 -16.16
C ALA A 193 -17.51 14.08 -14.73
N ARG A 194 -17.77 15.39 -14.58
CA ARG A 194 -17.80 16.09 -13.29
C ARG A 194 -18.80 15.47 -12.30
N GLU A 195 -19.98 15.15 -12.77
CA GLU A 195 -21.06 14.55 -11.95
C GLU A 195 -20.67 13.18 -11.44
N PHE A 196 -20.03 12.36 -12.29
CA PHE A 196 -19.53 11.05 -11.91
C PHE A 196 -18.41 11.16 -10.86
N ALA A 197 -17.43 12.02 -11.10
CA ALA A 197 -16.31 12.25 -10.21
C ALA A 197 -16.76 12.77 -8.83
N SER A 198 -17.65 13.79 -8.81
CA SER A 198 -18.20 14.34 -7.56
C SER A 198 -18.95 13.30 -6.75
N ARG A 199 -19.80 12.47 -7.41
CA ARG A 199 -20.51 11.37 -6.76
C ARG A 199 -19.53 10.34 -6.19
N THR A 200 -18.55 9.93 -6.98
CA THR A 200 -17.52 8.95 -6.56
C THR A 200 -16.79 9.38 -5.29
N LEU A 201 -16.42 10.67 -5.19
CA LEU A 201 -15.77 11.24 -4.01
C LEU A 201 -16.76 11.36 -2.83
N SER A 202 -17.98 11.85 -3.07
CA SER A 202 -18.99 11.99 -2.02
C SER A 202 -19.37 10.65 -1.39
N ASP A 203 -19.54 9.62 -2.22
CA ASP A 203 -19.82 8.25 -1.78
C ASP A 203 -18.65 7.66 -1.00
N HIS A 204 -17.41 7.96 -1.40
CA HIS A 204 -16.22 7.46 -0.73
C HIS A 204 -16.02 8.08 0.65
N PHE A 205 -16.15 9.40 0.76
CA PHE A 205 -15.97 10.13 2.02
C PHE A 205 -17.22 10.20 2.89
N GLY A 206 -18.35 9.63 2.46
CA GLY A 206 -19.61 9.68 3.19
C GLY A 206 -20.14 11.11 3.40
N THR A 207 -19.90 12.03 2.44
CA THR A 207 -20.23 13.45 2.58
C THR A 207 -21.20 13.94 1.49
N ALA A 208 -22.06 14.88 1.85
CA ALA A 208 -22.94 15.55 0.90
C ALA A 208 -22.24 16.68 0.10
N SER A 209 -21.06 17.14 0.55
CA SER A 209 -20.33 18.25 -0.07
C SER A 209 -18.83 18.12 0.11
N LEU A 210 -18.09 18.44 -0.94
CA LEU A 210 -16.61 18.45 -0.94
C LEU A 210 -16.02 19.75 -0.40
N LYS A 211 -16.85 20.68 0.08
CA LYS A 211 -16.44 21.98 0.62
C LYS A 211 -15.53 21.84 1.83
N GLY A 212 -15.80 20.85 2.70
CA GLY A 212 -14.96 20.56 3.88
C GLY A 212 -13.51 20.19 3.54
N PHE A 213 -13.27 19.71 2.32
CA PHE A 213 -11.93 19.40 1.79
C PHE A 213 -11.31 20.55 1.01
N GLY A 214 -12.00 21.71 0.88
CA GLY A 214 -11.55 22.88 0.13
C GLY A 214 -11.49 22.66 -1.38
N LEU A 215 -12.38 21.82 -1.94
CA LEU A 215 -12.43 21.45 -3.36
C LEU A 215 -13.60 22.09 -4.12
N ASP A 216 -14.39 22.94 -3.48
CA ASP A 216 -15.56 23.59 -4.07
C ASP A 216 -15.24 24.54 -5.23
N ASP A 217 -14.07 25.16 -5.20
CA ASP A 217 -13.52 26.05 -6.23
C ASP A 217 -12.46 25.39 -7.14
N ALA A 218 -12.37 24.05 -7.15
CA ALA A 218 -11.38 23.29 -7.93
C ALA A 218 -12.04 22.12 -8.71
N PRO A 219 -12.90 22.40 -9.69
CA PRO A 219 -13.68 21.38 -10.38
C PRO A 219 -12.84 20.36 -11.15
N LEU A 220 -11.70 20.74 -11.72
CA LEU A 220 -10.83 19.81 -12.45
C LEU A 220 -10.04 18.90 -11.48
N ALA A 221 -9.66 19.42 -10.31
CA ALA A 221 -9.10 18.62 -9.24
C ALA A 221 -10.08 17.54 -8.74
N VAL A 222 -11.37 17.90 -8.62
CA VAL A 222 -12.46 16.96 -8.30
C VAL A 222 -12.56 15.86 -9.37
N VAL A 223 -12.50 16.23 -10.65
CA VAL A 223 -12.56 15.27 -11.77
C VAL A 223 -11.36 14.33 -11.73
N ALA A 224 -10.15 14.84 -11.58
CA ALA A 224 -8.94 14.02 -11.47
C ALA A 224 -9.00 13.07 -10.26
N ALA A 225 -9.44 13.56 -9.09
CA ALA A 225 -9.54 12.76 -7.88
C ALA A 225 -10.60 11.66 -7.98
N GLY A 226 -11.77 11.97 -8.58
CA GLY A 226 -12.82 10.98 -8.82
C GLY A 226 -12.40 9.89 -9.80
N ALA A 227 -11.69 10.26 -10.88
CA ALA A 227 -11.13 9.32 -11.85
C ALA A 227 -10.08 8.40 -11.19
N LEU A 228 -9.26 8.94 -10.31
CA LEU A 228 -8.25 8.18 -9.56
C LEU A 228 -8.91 7.17 -8.62
N LEU A 229 -9.92 7.55 -7.84
CA LEU A 229 -10.68 6.61 -6.98
C LEU A 229 -11.40 5.54 -7.80
N HIS A 230 -11.95 5.90 -8.97
CA HIS A 230 -12.55 4.92 -9.87
C HIS A 230 -11.52 3.89 -10.34
N TYR A 231 -10.33 4.33 -10.73
CA TYR A 231 -9.24 3.46 -11.15
C TYR A 231 -8.82 2.49 -10.03
N LEU A 232 -8.72 2.97 -8.78
CA LEU A 232 -8.44 2.13 -7.63
C LEU A 232 -9.51 1.05 -7.43
N ARG A 233 -10.80 1.41 -7.59
CA ARG A 233 -11.92 0.45 -7.50
C ARG A 233 -11.87 -0.63 -8.58
N GLN A 234 -11.43 -0.29 -9.79
CA GLN A 234 -11.26 -1.27 -10.89
C GLN A 234 -10.14 -2.29 -10.63
N ALA A 235 -9.15 -1.93 -9.82
CA ALA A 235 -8.06 -2.85 -9.47
C ALA A 235 -8.51 -4.00 -8.54
N GLN A 236 -9.81 -4.13 -8.27
CA GLN A 236 -10.46 -5.14 -7.43
C GLN A 236 -9.88 -5.24 -5.99
N TYR A 237 -9.32 -4.14 -5.50
CA TYR A 237 -8.87 -4.04 -4.13
C TYR A 237 -10.07 -4.01 -3.18
N ALA A 238 -9.98 -4.78 -2.10
CA ALA A 238 -11.11 -5.07 -1.24
C ALA A 238 -11.68 -3.84 -0.51
N LYS A 239 -10.86 -2.90 -0.09
CA LYS A 239 -11.30 -1.72 0.67
C LYS A 239 -10.30 -0.58 0.55
N TRP A 240 -10.81 0.64 0.30
CA TRP A 240 -10.05 1.90 0.27
C TRP A 240 -10.43 2.81 1.44
N ASP A 241 -11.10 2.27 2.47
CA ASP A 241 -11.65 3.01 3.61
C ASP A 241 -10.57 3.75 4.42
N HIS A 242 -9.32 3.29 4.34
CA HIS A 242 -8.18 3.96 4.96
C HIS A 242 -7.78 5.29 4.28
N ILE A 243 -8.32 5.58 3.09
CA ILE A 243 -8.16 6.89 2.45
C ILE A 243 -9.30 7.79 2.95
N GLU A 244 -9.14 8.35 4.14
CA GLU A 244 -10.21 9.04 4.86
C GLU A 244 -10.37 10.51 4.47
N ARG A 245 -9.36 11.10 3.83
CA ARG A 245 -9.36 12.54 3.50
C ARG A 245 -8.55 12.84 2.25
N ILE A 246 -8.93 13.93 1.57
CA ILE A 246 -8.17 14.52 0.49
C ILE A 246 -7.71 15.92 0.91
N GLN A 247 -6.44 16.21 0.68
CA GLN A 247 -5.83 17.50 1.01
C GLN A 247 -5.58 18.30 -0.26
N ARG A 248 -6.08 19.54 -0.29
CA ARG A 248 -5.79 20.45 -1.39
C ARG A 248 -4.39 21.02 -1.28
N LEU A 249 -3.59 20.86 -2.33
CA LEU A 249 -2.32 21.52 -2.51
C LEU A 249 -2.56 22.94 -3.08
N ARG A 250 -1.93 23.95 -2.47
CA ARG A 250 -2.03 25.34 -2.89
C ARG A 250 -0.63 25.92 -3.08
N PRO A 251 -0.32 26.56 -4.23
CA PRO A 251 1.01 27.14 -4.46
C PRO A 251 1.41 28.18 -3.41
N ALA A 252 0.42 28.90 -2.85
CA ALA A 252 0.66 29.96 -1.87
C ALA A 252 1.19 29.48 -0.51
N THR A 253 1.17 28.18 -0.22
CA THR A 253 1.59 27.62 1.09
C THR A 253 3.03 27.11 1.09
N HIS A 254 3.60 26.86 -0.10
CA HIS A 254 4.92 26.26 -0.24
C HIS A 254 5.77 27.04 -1.25
N LEU A 255 7.09 26.99 -1.08
CA LEU A 255 8.02 27.55 -2.05
C LEU A 255 7.91 26.80 -3.37
N TRP A 256 7.58 27.53 -4.41
CA TRP A 256 7.54 27.00 -5.76
C TRP A 256 8.94 26.73 -6.30
N MET A 257 9.18 25.54 -6.80
CA MET A 257 10.43 25.15 -7.45
C MET A 257 10.11 24.36 -8.72
N ASP A 258 10.60 24.84 -9.86
CA ASP A 258 10.45 24.10 -11.10
C ASP A 258 11.43 22.91 -11.17
N ARG A 259 11.23 22.04 -12.18
CA ARG A 259 12.07 20.85 -12.38
C ARG A 259 13.55 21.16 -12.57
N PHE A 260 13.87 22.32 -13.16
CA PHE A 260 15.25 22.73 -13.38
C PHE A 260 15.89 23.15 -12.07
N THR A 261 15.17 23.87 -11.24
CA THR A 261 15.59 24.24 -9.88
C THR A 261 15.85 23.00 -9.03
N VAL A 262 14.88 22.07 -8.95
CA VAL A 262 15.01 20.82 -8.19
C VAL A 262 16.23 20.00 -8.66
N ARG A 263 16.44 19.92 -10.00
CA ARG A 263 17.56 19.18 -10.57
C ARG A 263 18.89 19.89 -10.36
N ASN A 264 18.94 21.20 -10.58
CA ASN A 264 20.18 21.97 -10.48
C ASN A 264 20.66 22.13 -9.03
N LEU A 265 19.74 22.15 -8.08
CA LEU A 265 20.04 22.07 -6.63
C LEU A 265 20.36 20.65 -6.17
N GLU A 266 20.25 19.66 -7.06
CA GLU A 266 20.48 18.23 -6.77
C GLU A 266 19.73 17.74 -5.52
N LEU A 267 18.48 18.16 -5.35
CA LEU A 267 17.73 17.89 -4.11
C LEU A 267 17.52 16.39 -3.85
N PHE A 268 17.19 15.61 -4.90
CA PHE A 268 16.82 14.18 -4.79
C PHE A 268 17.72 13.23 -5.58
N GLY A 269 18.86 13.68 -6.01
CA GLY A 269 19.84 12.91 -6.76
C GLY A 269 20.77 13.81 -7.53
N SER A 270 21.96 13.32 -7.87
CA SER A 270 22.94 14.07 -8.63
C SER A 270 22.73 13.94 -10.13
N ALA A 271 23.11 14.97 -10.88
CA ALA A 271 23.18 14.95 -12.34
C ALA A 271 24.34 14.08 -12.85
N HIS A 272 25.29 13.74 -12.00
CA HIS A 272 26.49 12.95 -12.33
C HIS A 272 26.34 11.50 -11.86
N PRO A 273 26.73 10.49 -12.65
CA PRO A 273 26.77 9.10 -12.20
C PRO A 273 27.62 8.94 -10.94
N GLY A 274 27.05 8.34 -9.88
CA GLY A 274 27.71 8.16 -8.59
C GLY A 274 27.78 9.41 -7.70
N GLY A 275 27.16 10.53 -8.13
CA GLY A 275 27.04 11.73 -7.29
C GLY A 275 25.97 11.56 -6.20
N VAL A 276 26.00 12.43 -5.20
CA VAL A 276 25.15 12.41 -4.00
C VAL A 276 24.22 13.61 -4.04
N GLY A 277 22.91 13.38 -3.88
CA GLY A 277 21.92 14.46 -3.78
C GLY A 277 21.85 15.04 -2.36
N LEU A 278 21.24 16.21 -2.22
CA LEU A 278 21.08 16.84 -0.90
C LEU A 278 20.33 15.96 0.09
N ILE A 279 19.30 15.26 -0.36
CA ILE A 279 18.52 14.33 0.50
C ILE A 279 19.40 13.22 1.06
N ASP A 280 20.37 12.71 0.29
CA ASP A 280 21.24 11.62 0.71
C ASP A 280 22.18 12.03 1.84
N VAL A 281 22.50 13.34 1.92
CA VAL A 281 23.32 13.93 2.99
C VAL A 281 22.48 14.25 4.22
N LEU A 282 21.24 14.75 4.01
CA LEU A 282 20.37 15.21 5.10
C LEU A 282 19.60 14.07 5.78
N ASP A 283 19.37 12.93 5.08
CA ASP A 283 18.51 11.87 5.58
C ASP A 283 19.24 11.00 6.63
N ALA A 284 19.27 11.51 7.86
CA ALA A 284 19.66 10.77 9.07
C ALA A 284 18.44 10.31 9.88
N THR A 285 17.27 10.23 9.27
CA THR A 285 16.02 9.84 9.96
C THR A 285 16.08 8.40 10.47
N ALA A 286 15.56 8.19 11.69
CA ALA A 286 15.65 6.91 12.39
C ALA A 286 14.72 5.83 11.77
N ASN A 287 13.64 6.22 11.08
CA ASN A 287 12.64 5.30 10.54
C ASN A 287 12.13 5.72 9.14
N PRO A 288 11.45 4.80 8.43
CA PRO A 288 10.92 5.09 7.08
C PRO A 288 9.92 6.25 7.01
N MET A 289 9.07 6.42 8.02
CA MET A 289 8.06 7.49 8.08
C MET A 289 8.74 8.87 8.11
N GLY A 290 9.76 9.02 8.96
CA GLY A 290 10.59 10.22 9.03
C GLY A 290 11.29 10.51 7.70
N ALA A 291 11.81 9.49 7.01
CA ALA A 291 12.45 9.65 5.72
C ALA A 291 11.47 10.18 4.64
N ARG A 292 10.25 9.62 4.60
CA ARG A 292 9.19 10.10 3.70
C ARG A 292 8.80 11.55 4.01
N LEU A 293 8.66 11.89 5.29
CA LEU A 293 8.34 13.25 5.73
C LEU A 293 9.45 14.24 5.39
N LEU A 294 10.72 13.90 5.63
CA LEU A 294 11.87 14.75 5.29
C LEU A 294 11.93 15.00 3.79
N ARG A 295 11.74 13.97 2.97
CA ARG A 295 11.69 14.09 1.51
C ARG A 295 10.59 15.04 1.06
N ARG A 296 9.41 14.96 1.69
CA ARG A 296 8.29 15.88 1.42
C ARG A 296 8.62 17.32 1.83
N TRP A 297 9.23 17.52 2.99
CA TRP A 297 9.65 18.86 3.44
C TRP A 297 10.65 19.51 2.49
N LEU A 298 11.56 18.70 1.95
CA LEU A 298 12.54 19.19 0.96
C LEU A 298 11.88 19.48 -0.40
N ALA A 299 10.90 18.67 -0.80
CA ALA A 299 10.16 18.86 -2.05
C ALA A 299 9.22 20.08 -2.00
N MET A 300 8.68 20.39 -0.81
CA MET A 300 7.67 21.41 -0.58
C MET A 300 8.05 22.26 0.66
N PRO A 301 9.07 23.13 0.57
CA PRO A 301 9.45 23.99 1.67
C PRO A 301 8.31 24.95 2.02
N LEU A 302 8.04 25.14 3.29
CA LEU A 302 7.00 26.05 3.78
C LEU A 302 7.40 27.52 3.48
N LEU A 303 6.39 28.35 3.22
CA LEU A 303 6.54 29.81 3.11
C LEU A 303 6.18 30.54 4.42
N ASP A 304 5.40 29.91 5.29
CA ASP A 304 4.98 30.50 6.56
C ASP A 304 6.14 30.53 7.58
N PRO A 305 6.63 31.74 7.96
CA PRO A 305 7.73 31.86 8.90
C PRO A 305 7.41 31.30 10.30
N GLN A 306 6.14 31.35 10.71
CA GLN A 306 5.74 30.84 12.03
C GLN A 306 5.80 29.30 12.05
N ALA A 307 5.32 28.65 10.98
CA ALA A 307 5.43 27.21 10.83
C ALA A 307 6.89 26.73 10.72
N LEU A 308 7.73 27.48 10.02
CA LEU A 308 9.19 27.25 9.98
C LEU A 308 9.83 27.43 11.36
N GLY A 309 9.44 28.51 12.09
CA GLY A 309 9.91 28.79 13.45
C GLY A 309 9.66 27.59 14.37
N ARG A 310 8.44 27.05 14.38
CA ARG A 310 8.11 25.84 15.21
C ARG A 310 9.02 24.64 14.90
N ARG A 311 9.37 24.41 13.62
CA ARG A 311 10.31 23.33 13.25
C ARG A 311 11.73 23.62 13.77
N HIS A 312 12.20 24.87 13.66
CA HIS A 312 13.50 25.27 14.16
C HIS A 312 13.56 25.21 15.69
N ASP A 313 12.49 25.59 16.40
CA ASP A 313 12.39 25.51 17.85
C ASP A 313 12.49 24.04 18.34
N ALA A 314 11.86 23.10 17.62
CA ALA A 314 11.99 21.68 17.94
C ALA A 314 13.43 21.17 17.75
N VAL A 315 14.12 21.60 16.70
CA VAL A 315 15.55 21.27 16.49
C VAL A 315 16.42 21.90 17.58
N ALA A 316 16.20 23.18 17.90
CA ALA A 316 16.92 23.89 18.95
C ALA A 316 16.73 23.21 20.31
N TRP A 317 15.49 22.79 20.61
CA TRP A 317 15.21 22.03 21.83
C TRP A 317 15.98 20.71 21.88
N ALA A 318 16.00 19.95 20.77
CA ALA A 318 16.73 18.68 20.70
C ALA A 318 18.25 18.84 20.90
N LEU A 319 18.83 19.92 20.36
CA LEU A 319 20.23 20.26 20.54
C LEU A 319 20.55 20.67 21.99
N ALA A 320 19.63 21.37 22.65
CA ALA A 320 19.78 21.78 24.06
C ALA A 320 19.55 20.60 25.05
N HIS A 321 18.83 19.56 24.60
CA HIS A 321 18.46 18.40 25.44
C HIS A 321 18.90 17.07 24.79
N PRO A 322 20.21 16.80 24.65
CA PRO A 322 20.72 15.66 23.87
C PRO A 322 20.33 14.29 24.44
N GLU A 323 20.15 14.16 25.76
CA GLU A 323 19.74 12.87 26.34
C GLU A 323 18.28 12.51 26.03
N PRO A 324 17.26 13.38 26.28
CA PRO A 324 15.88 13.08 25.84
C PRO A 324 15.76 12.91 24.33
N ALA A 325 16.45 13.75 23.55
CA ALA A 325 16.44 13.64 22.09
C ALA A 325 17.05 12.31 21.60
N GLY A 326 18.14 11.86 22.24
CA GLY A 326 18.77 10.57 21.95
C GLY A 326 17.87 9.39 22.29
N ARG A 327 17.17 9.42 23.43
CA ARG A 327 16.18 8.38 23.78
C ARG A 327 15.03 8.37 22.79
N ALA A 328 14.50 9.53 22.41
CA ALA A 328 13.45 9.64 21.39
C ALA A 328 13.91 9.04 20.06
N ALA A 329 15.12 9.36 19.60
CA ALA A 329 15.67 8.80 18.37
C ALA A 329 15.81 7.26 18.44
N ALA A 330 16.24 6.71 19.58
CA ALA A 330 16.34 5.27 19.79
C ALA A 330 14.97 4.58 19.71
N VAL A 331 13.97 5.09 20.43
CA VAL A 331 12.60 4.56 20.39
C VAL A 331 12.04 4.63 18.95
N LEU A 332 12.15 5.78 18.31
CA LEU A 332 11.66 5.97 16.93
C LEU A 332 12.36 5.03 15.94
N GLY A 333 13.64 4.67 16.17
CA GLY A 333 14.38 3.72 15.33
C GLY A 333 13.91 2.28 15.46
N GLU A 334 13.29 1.91 16.58
CA GLU A 334 12.74 0.57 16.84
C GLU A 334 11.32 0.39 16.29
N LEU A 335 10.64 1.51 15.97
CA LEU A 335 9.26 1.44 15.49
C LEU A 335 9.16 0.83 14.09
N PRO A 336 8.21 -0.08 13.87
CA PRO A 336 7.85 -0.51 12.51
C PRO A 336 7.26 0.66 11.71
N ASP A 337 7.08 0.47 10.41
CA ASP A 337 6.39 1.44 9.57
C ASP A 337 4.89 1.46 9.91
N LEU A 338 4.51 2.35 10.84
CA LEU A 338 3.14 2.44 11.36
C LEU A 338 2.13 2.82 10.28
N GLU A 339 2.48 3.76 9.38
CA GLU A 339 1.58 4.20 8.31
C GLU A 339 1.21 3.02 7.40
N ARG A 340 2.21 2.29 6.91
CA ARG A 340 1.98 1.14 6.04
C ARG A 340 1.35 -0.05 6.77
N THR A 341 1.70 -0.25 8.03
CA THR A 341 1.10 -1.33 8.84
C THR A 341 -0.37 -1.04 9.16
N ALA A 342 -0.72 0.22 9.48
CA ALA A 342 -2.11 0.63 9.67
C ALA A 342 -2.94 0.45 8.38
N THR A 343 -2.39 0.82 7.23
CA THR A 343 -3.03 0.56 5.92
C THR A 343 -3.27 -0.93 5.67
N ARG A 344 -2.26 -1.79 5.95
CA ARG A 344 -2.45 -3.25 5.84
C ARG A 344 -3.52 -3.76 6.80
N LEU A 345 -3.60 -3.20 8.01
CA LEU A 345 -4.65 -3.53 8.97
C LEU A 345 -6.04 -3.16 8.42
N ALA A 346 -6.23 -1.94 7.96
CA ALA A 346 -7.49 -1.47 7.40
C ALA A 346 -7.95 -2.28 6.17
N THR A 347 -6.99 -2.79 5.38
CA THR A 347 -7.27 -3.64 4.21
C THR A 347 -7.38 -5.14 4.52
N GLY A 348 -7.29 -5.54 5.81
CA GLY A 348 -7.40 -6.94 6.24
C GLY A 348 -6.19 -7.82 5.87
N ARG A 349 -5.01 -7.22 5.64
CA ARG A 349 -3.78 -7.89 5.20
C ARG A 349 -2.71 -8.01 6.29
N THR A 350 -3.07 -7.72 7.53
CA THR A 350 -2.18 -7.77 8.68
C THR A 350 -2.24 -9.15 9.33
N GLY A 351 -1.08 -9.72 9.59
CA GLY A 351 -0.96 -10.94 10.37
C GLY A 351 -0.97 -10.66 11.89
N PRO A 352 -1.14 -11.70 12.72
CA PRO A 352 -1.17 -11.53 14.18
C PRO A 352 0.15 -10.97 14.74
N ARG A 353 1.28 -11.27 14.12
CA ARG A 353 2.59 -10.74 14.50
C ARG A 353 2.70 -9.24 14.25
N ASP A 354 2.22 -8.76 13.08
CA ASP A 354 2.23 -7.34 12.75
C ASP A 354 1.29 -6.55 13.66
N LEU A 355 0.11 -7.12 13.95
CA LEU A 355 -0.87 -6.51 14.85
C LEU A 355 -0.30 -6.32 16.27
N ARG A 356 0.42 -7.35 16.78
CA ARG A 356 1.09 -7.26 18.07
C ARG A 356 2.25 -6.25 18.05
N ALA A 357 3.03 -6.23 16.96
CA ALA A 357 4.10 -5.25 16.79
C ALA A 357 3.56 -3.82 16.76
N LEU A 358 2.39 -3.60 16.13
CA LEU A 358 1.71 -2.31 16.10
C LEU A 358 1.25 -1.89 17.52
N ALA A 359 0.62 -2.78 18.29
CA ALA A 359 0.22 -2.50 19.66
C ALA A 359 1.42 -2.16 20.56
N HIS A 360 2.50 -2.93 20.46
CA HIS A 360 3.74 -2.66 21.18
C HIS A 360 4.35 -1.29 20.79
N ALA A 361 4.32 -0.95 19.50
CA ALA A 361 4.81 0.34 19.02
C ALA A 361 4.00 1.51 19.59
N VAL A 362 2.66 1.39 19.65
CA VAL A 362 1.79 2.39 20.29
C VAL A 362 2.14 2.55 21.77
N ALA A 363 2.32 1.47 22.52
CA ALA A 363 2.73 1.53 23.93
C ALA A 363 4.08 2.25 24.10
N ARG A 364 5.07 1.97 23.23
CA ARG A 364 6.38 2.65 23.26
C ARG A 364 6.28 4.14 22.94
N ILE A 365 5.36 4.54 22.04
CA ILE A 365 5.08 5.95 21.73
C ILE A 365 4.47 6.64 22.96
N ASN A 366 3.54 6.00 23.67
CA ASN A 366 2.92 6.54 24.88
C ASN A 366 3.93 6.75 26.02
N GLU A 367 4.87 5.80 26.21
CA GLU A 367 5.98 5.95 27.14
C GLU A 367 6.85 7.16 26.78
N LEU A 368 7.26 7.27 25.50
CA LEU A 368 8.03 8.40 25.00
C LEU A 368 7.28 9.73 25.15
N ALA A 369 5.98 9.77 24.85
CA ALA A 369 5.15 10.96 25.03
C ALA A 369 5.12 11.43 26.49
N SER A 370 5.02 10.49 27.44
CA SER A 370 5.06 10.78 28.87
C SER A 370 6.42 11.35 29.32
N GLU A 371 7.53 10.84 28.78
CA GLU A 371 8.88 11.35 29.06
C GLU A 371 9.12 12.75 28.47
N LEU A 372 8.51 13.07 27.33
CA LEU A 372 8.64 14.36 26.65
C LEU A 372 7.60 15.39 27.09
N ASN A 373 6.72 15.03 28.01
CA ASN A 373 5.69 15.94 28.51
C ASN A 373 6.34 17.19 29.16
N GLY A 374 5.82 18.39 28.79
CA GLY A 374 6.42 19.66 29.16
C GLY A 374 7.53 20.17 28.25
N ALA A 375 7.85 19.44 27.15
CA ALA A 375 8.73 19.90 26.08
C ALA A 375 7.96 20.86 25.16
N SER A 376 7.91 22.15 25.50
CA SER A 376 7.07 23.16 24.83
C SER A 376 7.02 23.13 23.30
N PRO A 377 8.12 22.95 22.53
CA PRO A 377 8.04 22.93 21.07
C PRO A 377 7.31 21.69 20.49
N LEU A 378 7.19 20.61 21.27
CA LEU A 378 6.59 19.33 20.85
C LEU A 378 5.18 19.12 21.42
N GLU A 379 4.73 19.97 22.34
CA GLU A 379 3.48 19.82 23.09
C GLU A 379 2.27 19.61 22.16
N HIS A 380 2.17 20.39 21.08
CA HIS A 380 1.10 20.26 20.10
C HIS A 380 1.06 18.90 19.36
N LEU A 381 2.20 18.18 19.29
CA LEU A 381 2.26 16.82 18.75
C LEU A 381 1.83 15.80 19.80
N LEU A 382 2.25 16.01 21.06
CA LEU A 382 1.94 15.12 22.19
C LEU A 382 0.45 15.16 22.53
N GLU A 383 -0.17 16.34 22.53
CA GLU A 383 -1.61 16.53 22.75
C GLU A 383 -2.50 15.88 21.68
N ALA A 384 -1.98 15.74 20.47
CA ALA A 384 -2.70 15.11 19.36
C ALA A 384 -2.63 13.57 19.36
N LEU A 385 -1.85 12.96 20.27
CA LEU A 385 -1.73 11.51 20.36
C LEU A 385 -2.94 10.90 21.08
N ASP A 386 -3.58 9.91 20.44
CA ASP A 386 -4.52 9.01 21.09
C ASP A 386 -3.73 7.82 21.65
N PRO A 387 -3.74 7.55 22.95
CA PRO A 387 -2.95 6.49 23.56
C PRO A 387 -3.43 5.07 23.18
N LEU A 388 -4.65 4.89 22.68
CA LEU A 388 -5.25 3.61 22.26
C LEU A 388 -5.09 2.50 23.31
N GLU A 389 -5.14 2.81 24.62
CA GLU A 389 -4.85 1.88 25.71
C GLU A 389 -5.74 0.63 25.70
N ALA A 390 -7.06 0.82 25.50
CA ALA A 390 -8.02 -0.29 25.46
C ALA A 390 -7.74 -1.22 24.29
N TRP A 391 -7.38 -0.67 23.12
CA TRP A 391 -7.04 -1.43 21.94
C TRP A 391 -5.76 -2.25 22.14
N CYS A 392 -4.72 -1.64 22.73
CA CYS A 392 -3.47 -2.35 23.04
C CYS A 392 -3.71 -3.48 24.05
N ALA A 393 -4.48 -3.22 25.10
CA ALA A 393 -4.83 -4.22 26.10
C ALA A 393 -5.61 -5.41 25.53
N ASP A 394 -6.52 -5.17 24.62
CA ASP A 394 -7.31 -6.20 23.93
C ASP A 394 -6.41 -7.11 23.07
N ILE A 395 -5.47 -6.53 22.33
CA ILE A 395 -4.50 -7.28 21.53
C ILE A 395 -3.58 -8.11 22.43
N ASP A 396 -3.06 -7.52 23.51
CA ASP A 396 -2.17 -8.21 24.43
C ASP A 396 -2.86 -9.35 25.19
N ALA A 397 -4.14 -9.19 25.52
CA ALA A 397 -4.95 -10.24 26.12
C ALA A 397 -5.30 -11.37 25.15
N THR A 398 -5.50 -11.04 23.87
CA THR A 398 -6.02 -11.99 22.86
C THR A 398 -4.90 -12.76 22.16
N LEU A 399 -3.79 -12.11 21.80
CA LEU A 399 -2.71 -12.72 21.03
C LEU A 399 -1.61 -13.32 21.92
N ALA A 400 -1.06 -14.43 21.48
CA ALA A 400 0.12 -15.03 22.10
C ALA A 400 1.30 -14.01 22.11
N SER A 401 2.24 -14.14 23.04
CA SER A 401 3.40 -13.25 23.15
C SER A 401 4.32 -13.25 21.92
N ASP A 402 4.45 -14.39 21.23
CA ASP A 402 5.16 -14.52 19.93
C ASP A 402 4.23 -15.26 18.95
N PRO A 403 3.27 -14.54 18.33
CA PRO A 403 2.34 -15.18 17.41
C PRO A 403 3.04 -15.56 16.10
N PRO A 404 2.55 -16.62 15.41
CA PRO A 404 3.14 -17.06 14.15
C PRO A 404 2.91 -16.04 13.03
N VAL A 405 3.80 -16.02 12.04
CA VAL A 405 3.60 -15.21 10.83
C VAL A 405 2.39 -15.70 10.02
N LEU A 406 2.21 -17.03 9.94
CA LEU A 406 1.10 -17.64 9.21
C LEU A 406 0.07 -18.24 10.18
N LEU A 407 -1.17 -17.77 10.12
CA LEU A 407 -2.28 -18.27 10.93
C LEU A 407 -2.49 -19.79 10.81
N ALA A 408 -2.24 -20.35 9.62
CA ALA A 408 -2.36 -21.79 9.36
C ALA A 408 -1.46 -22.69 10.25
N LYS A 409 -0.38 -22.11 10.83
CA LYS A 409 0.49 -22.84 11.77
C LYS A 409 -0.15 -23.03 13.16
N GLY A 410 -1.22 -22.30 13.46
CA GLY A 410 -1.85 -22.25 14.78
C GLY A 410 -1.00 -21.50 15.81
N GLY A 411 -1.51 -21.34 17.04
CA GLY A 411 -0.77 -20.71 18.13
C GLY A 411 -0.83 -19.16 18.15
N ALA A 412 -1.71 -18.54 17.37
CA ALA A 412 -1.86 -17.09 17.34
C ALA A 412 -2.60 -16.54 18.58
N ILE A 413 -3.60 -17.24 19.08
CA ILE A 413 -4.41 -16.84 20.23
C ILE A 413 -3.72 -17.24 21.54
N ALA A 414 -3.76 -16.40 22.56
CA ALA A 414 -3.21 -16.71 23.88
C ALA A 414 -3.98 -17.86 24.55
N ALA A 415 -3.33 -18.54 25.49
CA ALA A 415 -4.00 -19.54 26.32
C ALA A 415 -4.99 -18.86 27.28
N GLY A 416 -6.14 -19.47 27.50
CA GLY A 416 -7.17 -18.94 28.40
C GLY A 416 -8.19 -18.01 27.72
N VAL A 417 -7.99 -17.60 26.48
CA VAL A 417 -8.92 -16.75 25.72
C VAL A 417 -10.16 -17.54 25.28
N ASP A 418 -9.94 -18.74 24.77
CA ASP A 418 -11.00 -19.62 24.29
C ASP A 418 -10.83 -21.01 24.90
N PRO A 419 -11.72 -21.42 25.84
CA PRO A 419 -11.63 -22.73 26.50
C PRO A 419 -11.76 -23.92 25.54
N GLU A 420 -12.52 -23.76 24.45
CA GLU A 420 -12.69 -24.83 23.46
C GLU A 420 -11.42 -25.02 22.64
N LEU A 421 -10.80 -23.91 22.22
CA LEU A 421 -9.51 -23.92 21.55
C LEU A 421 -8.42 -24.55 22.43
N ASP A 422 -8.39 -24.23 23.72
CA ASP A 422 -7.41 -24.78 24.65
C ASP A 422 -7.64 -26.30 24.85
N ARG A 423 -8.90 -26.74 24.87
CA ARG A 423 -9.25 -28.15 24.86
C ARG A 423 -8.73 -28.87 23.62
N TYR A 424 -8.90 -28.30 22.42
CA TYR A 424 -8.38 -28.90 21.19
C TYR A 424 -6.83 -28.89 21.16
N ARG A 425 -6.18 -27.87 21.71
CA ARG A 425 -4.72 -27.86 21.87
C ARG A 425 -4.22 -28.98 22.78
N LEU A 426 -4.90 -29.18 23.90
CA LEU A 426 -4.61 -30.28 24.83
C LEU A 426 -4.77 -31.64 24.14
N LEU A 427 -5.88 -31.85 23.44
CA LEU A 427 -6.15 -33.08 22.67
C LEU A 427 -5.07 -33.33 21.61
N LYS A 428 -4.60 -32.29 20.93
CA LYS A 428 -3.55 -32.40 19.91
C LYS A 428 -2.16 -32.72 20.51
N ARG A 429 -1.85 -32.13 21.67
CA ARG A 429 -0.55 -32.30 22.33
C ARG A 429 -0.43 -33.64 23.02
N ASP A 430 -1.48 -34.02 23.74
CA ASP A 430 -1.51 -35.18 24.63
C ASP A 430 -2.57 -36.19 24.18
N ALA A 431 -2.71 -36.41 22.87
CA ALA A 431 -3.74 -37.27 22.29
C ALA A 431 -3.71 -38.68 22.88
N ARG A 432 -2.54 -39.20 23.23
CA ARG A 432 -2.35 -40.52 23.84
C ARG A 432 -2.93 -40.55 25.26
N SER A 433 -2.61 -39.59 26.10
CA SER A 433 -3.10 -39.56 27.49
C SER A 433 -4.62 -39.33 27.56
N VAL A 434 -5.15 -38.55 26.62
CA VAL A 434 -6.62 -38.36 26.50
C VAL A 434 -7.32 -39.65 26.06
N LEU A 435 -6.75 -40.41 25.12
CA LEU A 435 -7.24 -41.73 24.72
C LEU A 435 -7.17 -42.72 25.87
N GLU A 436 -6.09 -42.74 26.61
CA GLU A 436 -5.94 -43.58 27.81
C GLU A 436 -6.97 -43.22 28.88
N GLY A 437 -7.24 -41.90 29.10
CA GLY A 437 -8.29 -41.45 30.01
C GLY A 437 -9.71 -41.81 29.56
N ILE A 438 -10.00 -41.74 28.26
CA ILE A 438 -11.28 -42.16 27.68
C ILE A 438 -11.44 -43.68 27.84
N LEU A 439 -10.40 -44.44 27.54
CA LEU A 439 -10.38 -45.90 27.72
C LEU A 439 -10.66 -46.31 29.17
N GLN A 440 -10.01 -45.65 30.12
CA GLN A 440 -10.22 -45.91 31.54
C GLN A 440 -11.65 -45.57 31.99
N ALA A 441 -12.15 -44.37 31.62
CA ALA A 441 -13.52 -43.99 31.96
C ALA A 441 -14.56 -44.90 31.33
N GLU A 442 -14.35 -45.39 30.11
CA GLU A 442 -15.26 -46.29 29.43
C GLU A 442 -15.19 -47.72 30.01
N SER A 443 -13.98 -48.16 30.41
CA SER A 443 -13.80 -49.43 31.15
C SER A 443 -14.53 -49.43 32.51
N GLU A 444 -14.42 -48.32 33.25
CA GLU A 444 -15.16 -48.17 34.52
C GLU A 444 -16.67 -48.10 34.29
N ARG A 445 -17.16 -47.44 33.26
CA ARG A 445 -18.58 -47.31 32.93
C ARG A 445 -19.19 -48.63 32.45
N SER A 446 -18.46 -49.39 31.65
CA SER A 446 -18.94 -50.64 31.05
C SER A 446 -18.68 -51.87 31.92
N GLY A 447 -17.76 -51.77 32.89
CA GLY A 447 -17.30 -52.91 33.69
C GLY A 447 -16.43 -53.90 32.92
N ILE A 448 -15.91 -53.51 31.74
CA ILE A 448 -15.06 -54.35 30.89
C ILE A 448 -13.61 -53.89 31.02
N PRO A 449 -12.71 -54.66 31.66
CA PRO A 449 -11.33 -54.24 31.94
C PRO A 449 -10.42 -54.21 30.72
N SER A 450 -10.83 -54.69 29.57
CA SER A 450 -10.04 -54.87 28.36
C SER A 450 -10.67 -54.18 27.15
N LEU A 451 -11.13 -52.96 27.35
CA LEU A 451 -11.55 -52.14 26.22
C LEU A 451 -10.34 -51.68 25.40
#